data_c5dec23173732732dbdb08ff94ce6b61
#
_entry.id   c5dec23173732732dbdb08ff94ce6b61
#
_cell.length_a   1.000
_cell.length_b   1.000
_cell.length_c   1.000
_cell.angle_alpha   90.00
_cell.angle_beta   90.00
_cell.angle_gamma   90.00
#
_symmetry.space_group_name_H-M   'P 1'
#
loop_
_entity.id
_entity.type
_entity.pdbx_description
1 polymer ?
#
loop_
_entity_poly.entity_id
_entity_poly.type
_entity_poly.pdbx_seq_one_letter_code
_entity_poly.pdbx_strand_id
1 'polypeptide(L)'
;GDVYKRQSVIYYANAIIANKDNIKEGSQEDIDQLVGEAYLLRGYMHFILANLYGQPYTKEGAPETKSIPIKWDLDLEVVLPRNTVKEVYTAILSDIESARGLMHQKEWEAVYAYRFSTLSVDAMESRVRLYMGNWKEAYDAAERILVQKSTLEDLNDPEAKLPNNYTSAEMITAYEFFNDDVTSASILIPAFMEKYDANKDLRRNKYYSLSGDKYISKKSGKAEHNCTFRTGEIYLNAAEAAAQMLSLIHI
;
A
#
# COMPACT_ATOMS: atom_id res chain seq x y z
N GLY A 1 19.06 8.75 2.81
CA GLY A 1 18.35 7.64 3.27
C GLY A 1 17.27 7.05 2.39
N ASP A 2 16.03 7.41 2.59
CA ASP A 2 14.85 6.71 2.03
C ASP A 2 14.72 6.78 0.50
N VAL A 3 15.03 7.91 -0.10
CA VAL A 3 15.02 8.07 -1.57
C VAL A 3 15.95 7.07 -2.24
N TYR A 4 17.15 6.94 -1.74
CA TYR A 4 18.17 6.06 -2.31
C TYR A 4 17.76 4.58 -2.28
N LYS A 5 17.16 4.15 -1.17
CA LYS A 5 16.65 2.78 -1.03
C LYS A 5 15.53 2.48 -2.03
N ARG A 6 14.58 3.41 -2.20
CA ARG A 6 13.46 3.23 -3.12
C ARG A 6 13.89 3.28 -4.58
N GLN A 7 14.88 4.11 -4.94
CA GLN A 7 15.47 4.11 -6.27
C GLN A 7 16.15 2.77 -6.60
N SER A 8 16.85 2.16 -5.64
CA SER A 8 17.43 0.84 -5.83
C SER A 8 16.37 -0.23 -6.09
N VAL A 9 15.22 -0.16 -5.41
CA VAL A 9 14.10 -1.08 -5.63
C VAL A 9 13.51 -0.89 -7.03
N ILE A 10 13.33 0.35 -7.50
CA ILE A 10 12.89 0.64 -8.87
C ILE A 10 13.88 0.06 -9.89
N TYR A 11 15.19 0.21 -9.65
CA TYR A 11 16.22 -0.34 -10.53
C TYR A 11 16.12 -1.88 -10.63
N TYR A 12 15.97 -2.58 -9.51
CA TYR A 12 15.81 -4.04 -9.52
C TYR A 12 14.51 -4.48 -10.21
N ALA A 13 13.41 -3.76 -9.99
CA ALA A 13 12.16 -4.03 -10.70
C ALA A 13 12.34 -3.85 -12.22
N ASN A 14 13.00 -2.76 -12.66
CA ASN A 14 13.33 -2.55 -14.07
C ASN A 14 14.23 -3.67 -14.62
N ALA A 15 15.21 -4.16 -13.84
CA ALA A 15 16.08 -5.24 -14.26
C ALA A 15 15.30 -6.55 -14.52
N ILE A 16 14.33 -6.90 -13.65
CA ILE A 16 13.47 -8.07 -13.86
C ILE A 16 12.62 -7.88 -15.11
N ILE A 17 11.97 -6.73 -15.26
CA ILE A 17 11.09 -6.43 -16.40
C ILE A 17 11.87 -6.47 -17.72
N ALA A 18 13.05 -5.83 -17.77
CA ALA A 18 13.88 -5.77 -18.97
C ALA A 18 14.46 -7.12 -19.39
N ASN A 19 14.69 -8.03 -18.44
CA ASN A 19 15.28 -9.34 -18.69
C ASN A 19 14.27 -10.50 -18.69
N LYS A 20 12.97 -10.23 -18.72
CA LYS A 20 11.93 -11.27 -18.63
C LYS A 20 12.13 -12.43 -19.64
N ASP A 21 12.51 -12.11 -20.88
CA ASP A 21 12.71 -13.08 -21.95
C ASP A 21 14.02 -13.89 -21.79
N ASN A 22 14.90 -13.50 -20.88
CA ASN A 22 16.15 -14.16 -20.57
C ASN A 22 16.07 -15.07 -19.34
N ILE A 23 14.95 -15.08 -18.62
CA ILE A 23 14.73 -15.96 -17.46
C ILE A 23 14.60 -17.40 -17.99
N LYS A 24 15.46 -18.30 -17.50
CA LYS A 24 15.53 -19.70 -18.01
C LYS A 24 14.95 -20.72 -17.04
N GLU A 25 14.70 -20.33 -15.80
CA GLU A 25 14.20 -21.23 -14.75
C GLU A 25 12.76 -20.87 -14.39
N GLY A 26 11.94 -21.88 -14.09
CA GLY A 26 10.52 -21.74 -13.78
C GLY A 26 9.61 -21.95 -14.98
N SER A 27 8.33 -22.14 -14.72
CA SER A 27 7.29 -22.15 -15.74
C SER A 27 7.02 -20.74 -16.28
N GLN A 28 6.34 -20.62 -17.43
CA GLN A 28 5.94 -19.31 -17.93
C GLN A 28 5.04 -18.59 -16.93
N GLU A 29 4.17 -19.32 -16.23
CA GLU A 29 3.31 -18.76 -15.17
C GLU A 29 4.14 -18.20 -14.00
N ASP A 30 5.20 -18.88 -13.56
CA ASP A 30 6.09 -18.37 -12.50
C ASP A 30 6.83 -17.11 -12.95
N ILE A 31 7.27 -17.09 -14.22
CA ILE A 31 7.94 -15.92 -14.81
C ILE A 31 6.96 -14.74 -14.90
N ASP A 32 5.76 -14.98 -15.40
CA ASP A 32 4.72 -13.93 -15.50
C ASP A 32 4.34 -13.39 -14.13
N GLN A 33 4.20 -14.27 -13.13
CA GLN A 33 3.95 -13.86 -11.74
C GLN A 33 5.09 -12.96 -11.24
N LEU A 34 6.35 -13.35 -11.41
CA LEU A 34 7.51 -12.59 -10.97
C LEU A 34 7.60 -11.22 -11.66
N VAL A 35 7.38 -11.18 -12.97
CA VAL A 35 7.41 -9.94 -13.76
C VAL A 35 6.24 -9.03 -13.37
N GLY A 36 5.06 -9.60 -13.13
CA GLY A 36 3.90 -8.87 -12.64
C GLY A 36 4.14 -8.24 -11.27
N GLU A 37 4.76 -8.99 -10.35
CA GLU A 37 5.17 -8.45 -9.04
C GLU A 37 6.20 -7.31 -9.18
N ALA A 38 7.13 -7.41 -10.14
CA ALA A 38 8.09 -6.35 -10.41
C ALA A 38 7.41 -5.06 -10.93
N TYR A 39 6.41 -5.18 -11.80
CA TYR A 39 5.61 -4.03 -12.23
C TYR A 39 4.88 -3.39 -11.04
N LEU A 40 4.18 -4.19 -10.22
CA LEU A 40 3.46 -3.68 -9.07
C LEU A 40 4.38 -2.98 -8.06
N LEU A 41 5.55 -3.59 -7.80
CA LEU A 41 6.57 -3.03 -6.91
C LEU A 41 7.10 -1.70 -7.42
N ARG A 42 7.38 -1.58 -8.72
CA ARG A 42 7.81 -0.34 -9.35
C ARG A 42 6.77 0.77 -9.21
N GLY A 43 5.52 0.46 -9.53
CA GLY A 43 4.39 1.37 -9.36
C GLY A 43 4.22 1.80 -7.90
N TYR A 44 4.36 0.87 -6.95
CA TYR A 44 4.28 1.16 -5.52
C TYR A 44 5.40 2.11 -5.05
N MET A 45 6.64 1.91 -5.51
CA MET A 45 7.75 2.81 -5.19
C MET A 45 7.54 4.21 -5.77
N HIS A 46 7.09 4.32 -7.03
CA HIS A 46 6.74 5.61 -7.62
C HIS A 46 5.60 6.30 -6.88
N PHE A 47 4.58 5.56 -6.44
CA PHE A 47 3.47 6.11 -5.65
C PHE A 47 3.96 6.70 -4.32
N ILE A 48 4.80 5.99 -3.58
CA ILE A 48 5.35 6.50 -2.32
C ILE A 48 6.18 7.77 -2.58
N LEU A 49 7.08 7.74 -3.57
CA LEU A 49 7.92 8.90 -3.90
C LEU A 49 7.08 10.10 -4.36
N ALA A 50 6.03 9.87 -5.16
CA ALA A 50 5.13 10.92 -5.61
C ALA A 50 4.43 11.62 -4.43
N ASN A 51 4.00 10.84 -3.43
CA ASN A 51 3.34 11.39 -2.24
C ASN A 51 4.30 12.09 -1.28
N LEU A 52 5.59 11.74 -1.29
CA LEU A 52 6.61 12.40 -0.47
C LEU A 52 7.11 13.73 -1.09
N TYR A 53 7.18 13.79 -2.43
CA TYR A 53 7.87 14.90 -3.14
C TYR A 53 6.99 15.65 -4.15
N GLY A 54 5.77 15.16 -4.41
CA GLY A 54 4.77 15.82 -5.25
C GLY A 54 3.71 16.55 -4.42
N GLN A 55 2.83 17.25 -5.11
CA GLN A 55 1.60 17.78 -4.51
C GLN A 55 0.52 16.70 -4.45
N PRO A 56 -0.41 16.74 -3.48
CA PRO A 56 -1.59 15.87 -3.48
C PRO A 56 -2.36 16.00 -4.80
N TYR A 57 -2.69 14.88 -5.43
CA TYR A 57 -3.30 14.85 -6.76
C TYR A 57 -4.61 15.65 -6.84
N THR A 58 -5.43 15.62 -5.78
CA THR A 58 -6.73 16.29 -5.69
C THR A 58 -6.66 17.79 -5.40
N LYS A 59 -5.48 18.33 -5.12
CA LYS A 59 -5.31 19.77 -4.94
C LYS A 59 -5.44 20.47 -6.29
N GLU A 60 -6.17 21.56 -6.36
CA GLU A 60 -6.38 22.35 -7.57
C GLU A 60 -5.04 22.73 -8.24
N GLY A 61 -4.93 22.44 -9.52
CA GLY A 61 -3.72 22.67 -10.35
C GLY A 61 -2.56 21.69 -10.07
N ALA A 62 -2.62 20.86 -9.04
CA ALA A 62 -1.53 19.96 -8.69
C ALA A 62 -1.18 18.92 -9.77
N PRO A 63 -2.12 18.35 -10.53
CA PRO A 63 -1.79 17.38 -11.58
C PRO A 63 -0.73 17.87 -12.58
N GLU A 64 -0.69 19.16 -12.86
CA GLU A 64 0.24 19.77 -13.83
C GLU A 64 1.57 20.23 -13.17
N THR A 65 1.69 20.16 -11.84
CA THR A 65 2.92 20.53 -11.12
C THR A 65 3.97 19.43 -11.20
N LYS A 66 5.24 19.80 -11.07
CA LYS A 66 6.35 18.83 -11.08
C LYS A 66 6.38 17.97 -9.81
N SER A 67 6.46 16.65 -10.04
CA SER A 67 6.60 15.62 -9.00
C SER A 67 8.00 15.01 -9.04
N ILE A 68 8.13 13.76 -9.37
CA ILE A 68 9.36 12.97 -9.41
C ILE A 68 9.73 12.60 -10.86
N PRO A 69 10.99 12.25 -11.15
CA PRO A 69 11.34 11.58 -12.38
C PRO A 69 10.74 10.16 -12.41
N ILE A 70 10.27 9.74 -13.58
CA ILE A 70 9.88 8.35 -13.84
C ILE A 70 11.06 7.63 -14.46
N LYS A 71 11.51 6.54 -13.84
CA LYS A 71 12.64 5.74 -14.30
C LYS A 71 12.16 4.38 -14.82
N TRP A 72 12.35 4.16 -16.14
CA TRP A 72 11.92 2.96 -16.84
C TRP A 72 13.06 2.04 -17.26
N ASP A 73 14.29 2.53 -17.24
CA ASP A 73 15.49 1.87 -17.77
C ASP A 73 16.53 1.60 -16.69
N LEU A 74 17.63 0.97 -17.08
CA LEU A 74 18.74 0.58 -16.20
C LEU A 74 19.92 1.55 -16.25
N ASP A 75 19.82 2.62 -17.01
CA ASP A 75 20.91 3.60 -17.14
C ASP A 75 20.97 4.46 -15.87
N LEU A 76 22.05 4.32 -15.10
CA LEU A 76 22.26 5.04 -13.84
C LEU A 76 22.87 6.44 -14.03
N GLU A 77 23.39 6.75 -15.25
CA GLU A 77 24.07 8.03 -15.52
C GLU A 77 23.11 9.09 -16.02
N VAL A 78 21.98 8.71 -16.60
CA VAL A 78 20.98 9.63 -17.13
C VAL A 78 20.24 10.35 -16.01
N VAL A 79 20.38 11.67 -15.97
CA VAL A 79 19.58 12.54 -15.09
C VAL A 79 18.27 12.90 -15.80
N LEU A 80 17.18 12.29 -15.35
CA LEU A 80 15.86 12.51 -15.90
C LEU A 80 15.22 13.80 -15.33
N PRO A 81 14.48 14.56 -16.17
CA PRO A 81 13.67 15.67 -15.67
C PRO A 81 12.53 15.16 -14.79
N ARG A 82 12.04 16.02 -13.90
CA ARG A 82 10.85 15.72 -13.09
C ARG A 82 9.61 15.71 -13.98
N ASN A 83 8.83 14.65 -13.88
CA ASN A 83 7.51 14.51 -14.49
C ASN A 83 6.44 15.27 -13.69
N THR A 84 5.29 15.52 -14.30
CA THR A 84 4.14 16.08 -13.59
C THR A 84 3.51 15.03 -12.67
N VAL A 85 2.74 15.48 -11.68
CA VAL A 85 1.96 14.58 -10.81
C VAL A 85 1.07 13.67 -11.66
N LYS A 86 0.37 14.22 -12.66
CA LYS A 86 -0.49 13.45 -13.58
C LYS A 86 0.28 12.38 -14.34
N GLU A 87 1.45 12.72 -14.91
CA GLU A 87 2.29 11.76 -15.64
C GLU A 87 2.72 10.61 -14.71
N VAL A 88 3.13 10.92 -13.47
CA VAL A 88 3.55 9.89 -12.50
C VAL A 88 2.40 8.98 -12.13
N TYR A 89 1.21 9.51 -11.84
CA TYR A 89 0.05 8.68 -11.51
C TYR A 89 -0.43 7.85 -12.71
N THR A 90 -0.32 8.38 -13.93
CA THR A 90 -0.59 7.61 -15.16
C THR A 90 0.38 6.42 -15.28
N ALA A 91 1.66 6.66 -15.01
CA ALA A 91 2.67 5.61 -15.03
C ALA A 91 2.41 4.52 -13.96
N ILE A 92 2.01 4.92 -12.74
CA ILE A 92 1.63 4.01 -11.66
C ILE A 92 0.45 3.13 -12.08
N LEU A 93 -0.60 3.72 -12.66
CA LEU A 93 -1.76 2.95 -13.14
C LEU A 93 -1.39 2.00 -14.28
N SER A 94 -0.49 2.39 -15.17
CA SER A 94 0.03 1.50 -16.23
C SER A 94 0.79 0.31 -15.65
N ASP A 95 1.56 0.50 -14.59
CA ASP A 95 2.24 -0.60 -13.88
C ASP A 95 1.24 -1.54 -13.20
N ILE A 96 0.18 -1.00 -12.58
CA ILE A 96 -0.90 -1.79 -11.99
C ILE A 96 -1.58 -2.67 -13.05
N GLU A 97 -1.90 -2.13 -14.23
CA GLU A 97 -2.52 -2.89 -15.32
C GLU A 97 -1.58 -3.94 -15.91
N SER A 98 -0.29 -3.64 -16.04
CA SER A 98 0.72 -4.62 -16.46
C SER A 98 0.84 -5.77 -15.47
N ALA A 99 0.84 -5.46 -14.17
CA ALA A 99 0.82 -6.47 -13.11
C ALA A 99 -0.45 -7.33 -13.16
N ARG A 100 -1.62 -6.71 -13.36
CA ARG A 100 -2.92 -7.41 -13.49
C ARG A 100 -2.93 -8.41 -14.64
N GLY A 101 -2.32 -8.05 -15.77
CA GLY A 101 -2.27 -8.92 -16.95
C GLY A 101 -1.34 -10.14 -16.80
N LEU A 102 -0.42 -10.11 -15.85
CA LEU A 102 0.60 -11.14 -15.66
C LEU A 102 0.40 -11.98 -14.39
N MET A 103 -0.08 -11.37 -13.31
CA MET A 103 -0.20 -12.05 -12.03
C MET A 103 -1.44 -12.93 -11.98
N HIS A 104 -1.29 -14.12 -11.40
CA HIS A 104 -2.36 -15.13 -11.26
C HIS A 104 -2.47 -15.67 -9.83
N GLN A 105 -1.42 -15.51 -9.00
CA GLN A 105 -1.46 -15.98 -7.61
C GLN A 105 -2.42 -15.14 -6.78
N LYS A 106 -3.47 -15.77 -6.28
CA LYS A 106 -4.55 -15.08 -5.55
C LYS A 106 -4.15 -14.67 -4.14
N GLU A 107 -3.48 -15.57 -3.44
CA GLU A 107 -3.06 -15.37 -2.06
C GLU A 107 -1.81 -16.21 -1.77
N TRP A 108 -0.92 -15.71 -0.93
CA TRP A 108 0.27 -16.42 -0.50
C TRP A 108 0.08 -16.99 0.91
N GLU A 109 0.76 -18.08 1.22
CA GLU A 109 0.91 -18.52 2.60
C GLU A 109 1.59 -17.43 3.43
N ALA A 110 1.31 -17.39 4.74
CA ALA A 110 1.81 -16.34 5.63
C ALA A 110 3.33 -16.17 5.60
N VAL A 111 4.10 -17.26 5.39
CA VAL A 111 5.56 -17.20 5.25
C VAL A 111 6.02 -16.40 4.02
N TYR A 112 5.17 -16.26 3.01
CA TYR A 112 5.39 -15.49 1.79
C TYR A 112 4.54 -14.21 1.73
N ALA A 113 4.00 -13.74 2.86
CA ALA A 113 3.14 -12.55 2.93
C ALA A 113 3.79 -11.27 2.37
N TYR A 114 5.12 -11.27 2.20
CA TYR A 114 5.86 -10.17 1.58
C TYR A 114 5.73 -10.12 0.05
N ARG A 115 5.24 -11.20 -0.59
CA ARG A 115 5.00 -11.24 -2.04
C ARG A 115 3.66 -10.61 -2.40
N PHE A 116 3.58 -10.09 -3.62
CA PHE A 116 2.32 -9.54 -4.12
C PHE A 116 1.44 -10.62 -4.76
N SER A 117 0.15 -10.45 -4.61
CA SER A 117 -0.90 -11.32 -5.15
C SER A 117 -1.88 -10.50 -6.01
N THR A 118 -2.85 -11.16 -6.66
CA THR A 118 -3.89 -10.43 -7.39
C THR A 118 -4.71 -9.52 -6.47
N LEU A 119 -4.89 -9.89 -5.19
CA LEU A 119 -5.50 -9.00 -4.18
C LEU A 119 -4.65 -7.76 -3.93
N SER A 120 -3.31 -7.88 -3.98
CA SER A 120 -2.41 -6.73 -3.83
C SER A 120 -2.54 -5.74 -4.98
N VAL A 121 -2.79 -6.22 -6.20
CA VAL A 121 -3.01 -5.38 -7.40
C VAL A 121 -4.27 -4.53 -7.19
N ASP A 122 -5.38 -5.16 -6.79
CA ASP A 122 -6.64 -4.45 -6.53
C ASP A 122 -6.53 -3.51 -5.31
N ALA A 123 -5.80 -3.90 -4.26
CA ALA A 123 -5.56 -3.07 -3.08
C ALA A 123 -4.77 -1.81 -3.45
N MET A 124 -3.72 -1.96 -4.27
CA MET A 124 -2.97 -0.82 -4.76
C MET A 124 -3.81 0.07 -5.66
N GLU A 125 -4.61 -0.50 -6.57
CA GLU A 125 -5.51 0.28 -7.41
C GLU A 125 -6.51 1.07 -6.57
N SER A 126 -7.18 0.43 -5.61
CA SER A 126 -8.12 1.10 -4.71
C SER A 126 -7.49 2.31 -4.02
N ARG A 127 -6.29 2.14 -3.46
CA ARG A 127 -5.54 3.22 -2.79
C ARG A 127 -5.16 4.34 -3.76
N VAL A 128 -4.59 4.02 -4.91
CA VAL A 128 -4.15 5.01 -5.90
C VAL A 128 -5.35 5.82 -6.44
N ARG A 129 -6.46 5.13 -6.78
CA ARG A 129 -7.69 5.77 -7.26
C ARG A 129 -8.32 6.67 -6.19
N LEU A 130 -8.28 6.25 -4.92
CA LEU A 130 -8.74 7.07 -3.79
C LEU A 130 -7.93 8.38 -3.70
N TYR A 131 -6.59 8.29 -3.78
CA TYR A 131 -5.70 9.44 -3.77
C TYR A 131 -5.90 10.38 -4.97
N MET A 132 -6.39 9.86 -6.08
CA MET A 132 -6.74 10.65 -7.27
C MET A 132 -8.13 11.29 -7.21
N GLY A 133 -8.97 10.90 -6.24
CA GLY A 133 -10.38 11.30 -6.20
C GLY A 133 -11.24 10.56 -7.21
N ASN A 134 -10.75 9.46 -7.77
CA ASN A 134 -11.50 8.58 -8.69
C ASN A 134 -12.34 7.61 -7.85
N TRP A 135 -13.38 8.16 -7.23
CA TRP A 135 -14.15 7.47 -6.18
C TRP A 135 -14.79 6.16 -6.65
N LYS A 136 -15.38 6.17 -7.85
CA LYS A 136 -16.03 4.97 -8.37
C LYS A 136 -15.03 3.84 -8.59
N GLU A 137 -13.92 4.11 -9.24
CA GLU A 137 -12.86 3.12 -9.52
C GLU A 137 -12.19 2.64 -8.24
N ALA A 138 -12.04 3.53 -7.25
CA ALA A 138 -11.52 3.16 -5.93
C ALA A 138 -12.47 2.20 -5.21
N TYR A 139 -13.78 2.46 -5.26
CA TYR A 139 -14.82 1.60 -4.71
C TYR A 139 -14.86 0.24 -5.42
N ASP A 140 -14.91 0.24 -6.75
CA ASP A 140 -14.98 -0.98 -7.56
C ASP A 140 -13.75 -1.89 -7.29
N ALA A 141 -12.55 -1.31 -7.14
CA ALA A 141 -11.35 -2.05 -6.80
C ALA A 141 -11.43 -2.65 -5.37
N ALA A 142 -11.95 -1.89 -4.42
CA ALA A 142 -12.17 -2.39 -3.05
C ALA A 142 -13.17 -3.54 -3.02
N GLU A 143 -14.29 -3.43 -3.75
CA GLU A 143 -15.31 -4.49 -3.83
C GLU A 143 -14.75 -5.79 -4.42
N ARG A 144 -13.89 -5.72 -5.45
CA ARG A 144 -13.24 -6.92 -6.01
C ARG A 144 -12.44 -7.70 -4.97
N ILE A 145 -11.88 -7.01 -3.98
CA ILE A 145 -11.18 -7.64 -2.86
C ILE A 145 -12.19 -8.20 -1.86
N LEU A 146 -13.15 -7.37 -1.42
CA LEU A 146 -14.08 -7.73 -0.33
C LEU A 146 -14.95 -8.94 -0.64
N VAL A 147 -15.27 -9.19 -1.91
CA VAL A 147 -15.98 -10.41 -2.32
C VAL A 147 -15.12 -11.67 -2.21
N GLN A 148 -13.80 -11.54 -2.12
CA GLN A 148 -12.86 -12.66 -2.01
C GLN A 148 -12.26 -12.78 -0.60
N LYS A 149 -11.96 -11.65 0.05
CA LYS A 149 -11.33 -11.55 1.37
C LYS A 149 -11.95 -10.39 2.14
N SER A 150 -12.88 -10.71 3.05
CA SER A 150 -13.63 -9.74 3.86
C SER A 150 -13.38 -9.89 5.37
N THR A 151 -12.57 -10.86 5.78
CA THR A 151 -12.34 -11.17 7.20
C THR A 151 -11.61 -10.02 7.89
N LEU A 152 -12.10 -9.66 9.08
CA LEU A 152 -11.45 -8.75 10.03
C LEU A 152 -11.05 -9.52 11.28
N GLU A 153 -10.05 -9.02 11.99
CA GLU A 153 -9.68 -9.54 13.31
C GLU A 153 -10.80 -9.25 14.32
N ASP A 154 -11.25 -10.29 15.03
CA ASP A 154 -12.15 -10.10 16.17
C ASP A 154 -11.36 -9.65 17.39
N LEU A 155 -11.43 -8.38 17.72
CA LEU A 155 -10.72 -7.83 18.88
C LEU A 155 -11.24 -8.32 20.25
N ASN A 156 -12.35 -9.04 20.29
CA ASN A 156 -12.79 -9.77 21.51
C ASN A 156 -11.97 -11.04 21.72
N ASP A 157 -11.38 -11.61 20.65
CA ASP A 157 -10.50 -12.76 20.78
C ASP A 157 -9.18 -12.34 21.46
N PRO A 158 -8.79 -13.02 22.56
CA PRO A 158 -7.49 -12.80 23.18
C PRO A 158 -6.30 -13.01 22.23
N GLU A 159 -6.44 -13.90 21.25
CA GLU A 159 -5.41 -14.24 20.26
C GLU A 159 -5.44 -13.34 19.00
N ALA A 160 -6.35 -12.35 18.94
CA ALA A 160 -6.45 -11.40 17.85
C ALA A 160 -5.09 -10.74 17.56
N LYS A 161 -4.69 -10.76 16.30
CA LYS A 161 -3.40 -10.25 15.87
C LYS A 161 -3.41 -8.73 15.74
N LEU A 162 -2.25 -8.11 15.96
CA LEU A 162 -2.06 -6.69 15.71
C LEU A 162 -2.06 -6.39 14.20
N PRO A 163 -2.41 -5.16 13.79
CA PRO A 163 -2.53 -4.81 12.36
C PRO A 163 -1.28 -5.06 11.52
N ASN A 164 -0.10 -5.05 12.13
CA ASN A 164 1.18 -5.29 11.45
C ASN A 164 1.66 -6.74 11.53
N ASN A 165 0.91 -7.61 12.17
CA ASN A 165 1.29 -9.02 12.21
C ASN A 165 1.00 -9.67 10.86
N TYR A 166 2.04 -10.19 10.19
CA TYR A 166 1.91 -10.82 8.87
C TYR A 166 1.04 -12.09 8.87
N THR A 167 0.77 -12.68 10.05
CA THR A 167 -0.14 -13.81 10.20
C THR A 167 -1.58 -13.39 10.53
N SER A 168 -1.89 -12.09 10.51
CA SER A 168 -3.25 -11.59 10.72
C SER A 168 -4.18 -12.06 9.60
N ALA A 169 -5.42 -12.40 9.93
CA ALA A 169 -6.46 -12.74 8.96
C ALA A 169 -6.77 -11.58 8.00
N GLU A 170 -6.46 -10.34 8.40
CA GLU A 170 -6.63 -9.16 7.54
C GLU A 170 -5.48 -8.96 6.53
N MET A 171 -4.34 -9.65 6.68
CA MET A 171 -3.16 -9.37 5.88
C MET A 171 -3.39 -9.75 4.41
N ILE A 172 -3.12 -8.79 3.52
CA ILE A 172 -3.07 -9.00 2.07
C ILE A 172 -1.60 -9.04 1.64
N THR A 173 -0.79 -8.07 2.07
CA THR A 173 0.64 -8.02 1.80
C THR A 173 1.39 -7.34 2.93
N ALA A 174 2.52 -7.91 3.32
CA ALA A 174 3.43 -7.40 4.36
C ALA A 174 4.83 -7.17 3.78
N TYR A 175 4.94 -6.37 2.73
CA TYR A 175 6.20 -6.11 2.03
C TYR A 175 7.10 -5.11 2.75
N GLU A 176 6.53 -4.13 3.44
CA GLU A 176 7.27 -3.03 4.08
C GLU A 176 8.19 -3.53 5.19
N PHE A 177 9.28 -2.80 5.42
CA PHE A 177 10.20 -3.08 6.52
C PHE A 177 9.87 -2.24 7.74
N PHE A 178 9.85 -2.87 8.92
CA PHE A 178 9.57 -2.18 10.17
C PHE A 178 10.76 -1.32 10.61
N ASN A 179 10.50 -0.06 10.97
CA ASN A 179 11.48 0.80 11.59
C ASN A 179 11.08 1.05 13.05
N ASP A 180 11.73 0.30 13.96
CA ASP A 180 11.47 0.34 15.41
C ASP A 180 11.75 1.75 16.01
N ASP A 181 12.76 2.44 15.50
CA ASP A 181 13.16 3.77 16.00
C ASP A 181 12.06 4.83 15.85
N VAL A 182 11.30 4.78 14.75
CA VAL A 182 10.23 5.74 14.49
C VAL A 182 8.99 5.46 15.34
N THR A 183 8.63 4.18 15.48
CA THR A 183 7.43 3.77 16.21
C THR A 183 7.60 3.82 17.72
N SER A 184 8.76 3.46 18.24
CA SER A 184 9.06 3.54 19.67
C SER A 184 9.16 5.00 20.18
N ALA A 185 9.56 5.94 19.30
CA ALA A 185 9.61 7.37 19.61
C ALA A 185 8.26 8.09 19.46
N SER A 186 7.25 7.43 18.88
CA SER A 186 5.95 8.07 18.59
C SER A 186 5.09 8.13 19.83
N ILE A 187 4.80 9.36 20.28
CA ILE A 187 3.90 9.65 21.40
C ILE A 187 2.58 10.15 20.85
N LEU A 188 1.49 9.58 21.34
CA LEU A 188 0.13 9.97 20.96
C LEU A 188 -0.36 11.10 21.82
N ILE A 189 -0.94 12.12 21.19
CA ILE A 189 -1.54 13.24 21.93
C ILE A 189 -2.82 12.79 22.64
N PRO A 190 -3.12 13.30 23.84
CA PRO A 190 -4.32 12.93 24.60
C PRO A 190 -5.62 13.11 23.81
N ALA A 191 -5.77 14.20 23.09
CA ALA A 191 -6.95 14.48 22.25
C ALA A 191 -7.22 13.41 21.16
N PHE A 192 -6.20 12.70 20.70
CA PHE A 192 -6.39 11.55 19.83
C PHE A 192 -6.97 10.36 20.58
N MET A 193 -6.49 10.11 21.80
CA MET A 193 -6.95 9.00 22.63
C MET A 193 -8.37 9.19 23.13
N GLU A 194 -8.83 10.43 23.29
CA GLU A 194 -10.21 10.77 23.68
C GLU A 194 -11.24 10.41 22.62
N LYS A 195 -10.82 10.22 21.36
CA LYS A 195 -11.69 9.74 20.27
C LYS A 195 -12.12 8.28 20.43
N TYR A 196 -11.43 7.51 21.26
CA TYR A 196 -11.76 6.13 21.56
C TYR A 196 -12.51 6.06 22.89
N ASP A 197 -13.74 5.56 22.89
CA ASP A 197 -14.48 5.28 24.13
C ASP A 197 -13.68 4.28 24.99
N ALA A 198 -13.35 4.70 26.21
CA ALA A 198 -12.48 3.93 27.10
C ALA A 198 -13.06 2.56 27.49
N ASN A 199 -14.39 2.42 27.47
CA ASN A 199 -15.10 1.23 27.94
C ASN A 199 -15.65 0.36 26.80
N LYS A 200 -15.84 0.93 25.60
CA LYS A 200 -16.51 0.26 24.48
C LYS A 200 -15.61 0.03 23.29
N ASP A 201 -14.56 0.82 23.10
CA ASP A 201 -13.68 0.69 21.94
C ASP A 201 -12.46 -0.18 22.29
N LEU A 202 -12.51 -1.43 21.88
CA LEU A 202 -11.46 -2.42 22.14
C LEU A 202 -10.10 -2.00 21.54
N ARG A 203 -10.10 -1.20 20.46
CA ARG A 203 -8.87 -0.71 19.83
C ARG A 203 -8.03 0.12 20.78
N ARG A 204 -8.66 0.85 21.71
CA ARG A 204 -7.96 1.68 22.69
C ARG A 204 -6.93 0.89 23.48
N ASN A 205 -7.29 -0.26 23.98
CA ASN A 205 -6.43 -1.09 24.84
C ASN A 205 -5.59 -2.11 24.06
N LYS A 206 -6.09 -2.57 22.91
CA LYS A 206 -5.35 -3.50 22.04
C LYS A 206 -4.22 -2.81 21.29
N TYR A 207 -4.45 -1.59 20.76
CA TYR A 207 -3.51 -0.91 19.87
C TYR A 207 -2.63 0.11 20.55
N TYR A 208 -2.96 0.51 21.79
CA TYR A 208 -2.24 1.54 22.52
C TYR A 208 -1.96 1.09 23.95
N SER A 209 -0.93 1.65 24.55
CA SER A 209 -0.60 1.46 25.97
C SER A 209 -0.14 2.77 26.58
N LEU A 210 -0.36 2.87 27.91
CA LEU A 210 0.18 3.97 28.71
C LEU A 210 1.59 3.57 29.19
N SER A 211 2.56 4.45 28.94
CA SER A 211 3.94 4.32 29.42
C SER A 211 4.28 5.58 30.21
N GLY A 212 4.28 5.50 31.54
CA GLY A 212 4.29 6.68 32.41
C GLY A 212 3.03 7.54 32.18
N ASP A 213 3.20 8.76 31.73
CA ASP A 213 2.15 9.73 31.40
C ASP A 213 1.85 9.82 29.89
N LYS A 214 2.47 8.96 29.07
CA LYS A 214 2.44 9.02 27.60
C LYS A 214 1.77 7.81 26.99
N TYR A 215 0.91 8.04 26.00
CA TYR A 215 0.37 6.96 25.19
C TYR A 215 1.33 6.61 24.04
N ILE A 216 1.59 5.32 23.87
CA ILE A 216 2.40 4.77 22.80
C ILE A 216 1.60 3.78 21.94
N SER A 217 1.93 3.69 20.67
CA SER A 217 1.30 2.73 19.74
C SER A 217 1.93 1.35 19.89
N LYS A 218 1.07 0.33 19.91
CA LYS A 218 1.45 -1.10 19.83
C LYS A 218 1.13 -1.69 18.45
N LYS A 219 0.55 -0.92 17.53
CA LYS A 219 0.06 -1.43 16.24
C LYS A 219 1.12 -2.11 15.40
N SER A 220 2.35 -1.60 15.44
CA SER A 220 3.48 -2.17 14.73
C SER A 220 3.95 -3.48 15.34
N GLY A 221 3.71 -3.71 16.63
CA GLY A 221 4.19 -4.91 17.32
C GLY A 221 5.71 -5.08 17.21
N LYS A 222 6.14 -6.35 17.16
CA LYS A 222 7.52 -6.76 16.86
C LYS A 222 7.58 -7.55 15.55
N ALA A 223 6.65 -7.29 14.63
CA ALA A 223 6.58 -8.01 13.37
C ALA A 223 7.80 -7.69 12.50
N GLU A 224 8.37 -8.73 11.89
CA GLU A 224 9.51 -8.60 10.98
C GLU A 224 9.15 -7.87 9.69
N HIS A 225 7.87 -7.88 9.33
CA HIS A 225 7.32 -7.26 8.12
C HIS A 225 6.17 -6.35 8.46
N ASN A 226 6.18 -5.17 7.89
CA ASN A 226 5.08 -4.22 8.01
C ASN A 226 3.96 -4.49 7.02
N CYS A 227 2.75 -4.26 7.48
CA CYS A 227 1.56 -4.28 6.64
C CYS A 227 1.66 -3.24 5.51
N THR A 228 1.59 -3.72 4.29
CA THR A 228 1.47 -2.88 3.09
C THR A 228 -0.01 -2.68 2.73
N PHE A 229 -0.76 -3.79 2.67
CA PHE A 229 -2.19 -3.81 2.41
C PHE A 229 -2.90 -4.78 3.36
N ARG A 230 -4.08 -4.39 3.84
CA ARG A 230 -4.93 -5.22 4.70
C ARG A 230 -6.41 -4.94 4.49
N THR A 231 -7.26 -5.93 4.78
CA THR A 231 -8.72 -5.86 4.61
C THR A 231 -9.36 -4.66 5.31
N GLY A 232 -8.90 -4.31 6.53
CA GLY A 232 -9.41 -3.15 7.25
C GLY A 232 -9.22 -1.83 6.51
N GLU A 233 -8.11 -1.66 5.76
CA GLU A 233 -7.92 -0.50 4.87
C GLU A 233 -8.91 -0.53 3.71
N ILE A 234 -9.14 -1.70 3.12
CA ILE A 234 -10.04 -1.84 1.96
C ILE A 234 -11.46 -1.41 2.32
N TYR A 235 -11.96 -1.80 3.50
CA TYR A 235 -13.24 -1.32 4.01
C TYR A 235 -13.29 0.20 4.14
N LEU A 236 -12.20 0.82 4.62
CA LEU A 236 -12.14 2.28 4.75
C LEU A 236 -12.09 2.97 3.40
N ASN A 237 -11.35 2.42 2.42
CA ASN A 237 -11.31 2.95 1.06
C ASN A 237 -12.69 2.89 0.41
N ALA A 238 -13.41 1.77 0.53
CA ALA A 238 -14.77 1.61 0.03
C ALA A 238 -15.73 2.60 0.71
N ALA A 239 -15.64 2.76 2.03
CA ALA A 239 -16.51 3.65 2.79
C ALA A 239 -16.28 5.13 2.42
N GLU A 240 -15.01 5.55 2.29
CA GLU A 240 -14.68 6.92 1.88
C GLU A 240 -15.14 7.20 0.46
N ALA A 241 -14.85 6.30 -0.48
CA ALA A 241 -15.27 6.43 -1.86
C ALA A 241 -16.80 6.50 -1.99
N ALA A 242 -17.53 5.63 -1.28
CA ALA A 242 -19.00 5.66 -1.26
C ALA A 242 -19.55 6.97 -0.69
N ALA A 243 -18.98 7.48 0.41
CA ALA A 243 -19.39 8.75 1.00
C ALA A 243 -19.18 9.92 0.04
N GLN A 244 -18.05 9.95 -0.66
CA GLN A 244 -17.77 10.99 -1.67
C GLN A 244 -18.73 10.94 -2.86
N MET A 245 -19.06 9.74 -3.34
CA MET A 245 -20.04 9.57 -4.42
C MET A 245 -21.46 10.01 -4.00
N LEU A 246 -21.87 9.71 -2.76
CA LEU A 246 -23.16 10.14 -2.23
C LEU A 246 -23.24 11.66 -2.04
N SER A 247 -22.15 12.29 -1.64
CA SER A 247 -22.05 13.75 -1.56
C SER A 247 -22.29 14.44 -2.90
N LEU A 248 -21.88 13.82 -4.01
CA LEU A 248 -22.13 14.34 -5.38
C LEU A 248 -23.58 14.19 -5.83
N ILE A 249 -24.31 13.20 -5.31
CA ILE A 249 -25.73 12.97 -5.64
C ILE A 249 -26.65 13.96 -4.91
N HIS A 250 -26.23 14.49 -3.78
CA HIS A 250 -27.02 15.43 -2.97
C HIS A 250 -26.77 16.92 -3.29
N ILE A 251 -25.85 17.24 -4.19
CA ILE A 251 -25.61 18.58 -4.71
C ILE A 251 -26.39 18.81 -6.00
#